data_f0548a7d93c7da5e46e8d1fd641d1351
#
_entry.id   f0548a7d93c7da5e46e8d1fd641d1351
#
_cell.length_a   1.000
_cell.length_b   1.000
_cell.length_c   1.000
_cell.angle_alpha   90.00
_cell.angle_beta   90.00
_cell.angle_gamma   90.00
#
_symmetry.space_group_name_H-M   'P 1'
#
loop_
_entity.id
_entity.type
_entity.pdbx_description
1 polymer ?
#
loop_
_entity_poly.entity_id
_entity_poly.type
_entity_poly.pdbx_seq_one_letter_code
_entity_poly.pdbx_strand_id
1 'polypeptide(L)'
;MNLRRSQRVDINGDSDGDLAPIVLLVDDEVAVRDVLAWVIQGVGYTPVTAAGLEGFELLTALADRVALVILDLSMHGLDGFRFRDLQRAQPRLADIPTIVMSGRPVLQEEKVRLRANEYVWKPARIAELRALISEHARPIPDAHPRRVAQSA
;
A
#
# COMPACT_ATOMS: atom_id res chain seq x y z
N MET A 1 -16.51 -28.54 -5.22
CA MET A 1 -15.82 -28.20 -6.48
C MET A 1 -16.17 -26.77 -6.82
N ASN A 2 -15.46 -25.79 -6.28
CA ASN A 2 -15.74 -24.40 -6.56
C ASN A 2 -14.49 -23.59 -6.77
N LEU A 3 -14.44 -23.13 -7.95
CA LEU A 3 -13.50 -22.32 -8.66
C LEU A 3 -13.08 -21.09 -7.88
N ARG A 4 -11.78 -20.98 -7.70
CA ARG A 4 -11.10 -19.76 -7.33
C ARG A 4 -11.38 -18.71 -8.43
N ARG A 5 -12.25 -17.77 -8.14
CA ARG A 5 -12.29 -16.53 -8.90
C ARG A 5 -11.07 -15.71 -8.48
N SER A 6 -10.04 -15.78 -9.28
CA SER A 6 -9.05 -14.72 -9.36
C SER A 6 -9.83 -13.42 -9.57
N GLN A 7 -9.79 -12.53 -8.58
CA GLN A 7 -10.28 -11.17 -8.80
C GLN A 7 -9.32 -10.52 -9.80
N ARG A 8 -9.68 -10.60 -11.07
CA ARG A 8 -9.14 -9.67 -12.05
C ARG A 8 -9.60 -8.28 -11.62
N VAL A 9 -8.65 -7.42 -11.39
CA VAL A 9 -8.90 -5.99 -11.33
C VAL A 9 -9.40 -5.63 -12.73
N ASP A 10 -10.69 -5.40 -12.89
CA ASP A 10 -11.23 -4.86 -14.13
C ASP A 10 -10.79 -3.41 -14.24
N ILE A 11 -9.68 -3.21 -14.98
CA ILE A 11 -9.15 -1.87 -15.31
C ILE A 11 -9.91 -1.21 -16.48
N ASN A 12 -10.96 -1.86 -16.98
CA ASN A 12 -11.79 -1.36 -18.09
C ASN A 12 -13.25 -1.30 -17.67
N GLY A 13 -13.65 -0.22 -17.02
CA GLY A 13 -15.06 -0.02 -16.68
C GLY A 13 -15.36 1.39 -16.25
N ASP A 14 -15.59 2.22 -17.24
CA ASP A 14 -16.45 3.42 -17.29
C ASP A 14 -16.58 4.33 -16.07
N SER A 15 -16.17 5.45 -16.34
CA SER A 15 -16.47 6.85 -16.00
C SER A 15 -15.26 7.58 -15.45
N ASP A 16 -14.80 8.47 -16.25
CA ASP A 16 -13.69 9.40 -16.13
C ASP A 16 -13.92 10.45 -15.02
N GLY A 17 -14.33 10.03 -13.83
CA GLY A 17 -14.72 10.97 -12.81
C GLY A 17 -14.63 10.54 -11.33
N ASP A 18 -14.42 9.27 -11.00
CA ASP A 18 -14.46 8.87 -9.58
C ASP A 18 -13.58 7.66 -9.23
N LEU A 19 -12.36 7.66 -9.71
CA LEU A 19 -11.38 6.64 -9.30
C LEU A 19 -10.74 7.05 -7.98
N ALA A 20 -11.12 6.39 -6.90
CA ALA A 20 -10.47 6.59 -5.61
C ALA A 20 -8.95 6.37 -5.74
N PRO A 21 -8.14 7.17 -5.02
CA PRO A 21 -6.69 6.98 -5.02
C PRO A 21 -6.32 5.60 -4.48
N ILE A 22 -5.16 5.12 -4.91
CA ILE A 22 -4.67 3.77 -4.60
C ILE A 22 -3.81 3.80 -3.33
N VAL A 23 -4.00 2.82 -2.47
CA VAL A 23 -3.00 2.40 -1.49
C VAL A 23 -2.42 1.07 -1.94
N LEU A 24 -1.14 1.07 -2.26
CA LEU A 24 -0.40 -0.13 -2.67
C LEU A 24 0.12 -0.86 -1.44
N LEU A 25 -0.29 -2.10 -1.27
CA LEU A 25 0.18 -2.99 -0.20
C LEU A 25 1.11 -4.05 -0.78
N VAL A 26 2.34 -4.07 -0.30
CA VAL A 26 3.36 -5.03 -0.71
C VAL A 26 3.72 -5.92 0.47
N ASP A 27 3.26 -7.15 0.44
CA ASP A 27 3.47 -8.16 1.47
C ASP A 27 3.32 -9.55 0.82
N ASP A 28 4.17 -10.52 1.14
CA ASP A 28 4.07 -11.85 0.54
C ASP A 28 3.09 -12.79 1.25
N GLU A 29 2.58 -12.42 2.42
CA GLU A 29 1.54 -13.17 3.12
C GLU A 29 0.14 -12.85 2.58
N VAL A 30 -0.49 -13.82 1.93
CA VAL A 30 -1.85 -13.65 1.35
C VAL A 30 -2.86 -13.23 2.41
N ALA A 31 -2.83 -13.86 3.59
CA ALA A 31 -3.77 -13.54 4.67
C ALA A 31 -3.64 -12.08 5.16
N VAL A 32 -2.43 -11.56 5.22
CA VAL A 32 -2.18 -10.15 5.57
C VAL A 32 -2.73 -9.23 4.49
N ARG A 33 -2.45 -9.54 3.21
CA ARG A 33 -2.99 -8.75 2.10
C ARG A 33 -4.52 -8.68 2.11
N ASP A 34 -5.18 -9.80 2.36
CA ASP A 34 -6.66 -9.85 2.38
C ASP A 34 -7.26 -8.98 3.49
N VAL A 35 -6.72 -9.10 4.70
CA VAL A 35 -7.19 -8.30 5.85
C VAL A 35 -6.91 -6.82 5.63
N LEU A 36 -5.71 -6.46 5.19
CA LEU A 36 -5.34 -5.07 5.01
C LEU A 36 -6.02 -4.42 3.80
N ALA A 37 -6.32 -5.18 2.74
CA ALA A 37 -7.14 -4.69 1.63
C ALA A 37 -8.52 -4.24 2.13
N TRP A 38 -9.13 -5.01 3.00
CA TRP A 38 -10.40 -4.62 3.63
C TRP A 38 -10.27 -3.35 4.48
N VAL A 39 -9.18 -3.21 5.23
CA VAL A 39 -8.90 -1.99 6.02
C VAL A 39 -8.74 -0.77 5.10
N ILE A 40 -7.99 -0.90 4.02
CA ILE A 40 -7.76 0.16 3.02
C ILE A 40 -9.08 0.61 2.39
N GLN A 41 -9.93 -0.33 1.98
CA GLN A 41 -11.27 -0.03 1.48
C GLN A 41 -12.11 0.71 2.51
N GLY A 42 -12.00 0.32 3.79
CA GLY A 42 -12.72 0.92 4.90
C GLY A 42 -12.38 2.38 5.18
N VAL A 43 -11.28 2.90 4.64
CA VAL A 43 -10.91 4.34 4.69
C VAL A 43 -11.08 5.04 3.34
N GLY A 44 -11.71 4.38 2.37
CA GLY A 44 -12.12 5.01 1.12
C GLY A 44 -11.12 4.90 -0.04
N TYR A 45 -9.99 4.20 0.15
CA TYR A 45 -8.97 4.01 -0.90
C TYR A 45 -9.19 2.71 -1.68
N THR A 46 -8.62 2.65 -2.87
CA THR A 46 -8.58 1.43 -3.67
C THR A 46 -7.34 0.62 -3.28
N PRO A 47 -7.49 -0.60 -2.71
CA PRO A 47 -6.34 -1.44 -2.43
C PRO A 47 -5.81 -2.07 -3.72
N VAL A 48 -4.51 -2.01 -3.92
CA VAL A 48 -3.78 -2.84 -4.88
C VAL A 48 -2.75 -3.61 -4.08
N THR A 49 -2.74 -4.93 -4.21
CA THR A 49 -1.91 -5.80 -3.38
C THR A 49 -1.03 -6.71 -4.23
N ALA A 50 0.19 -6.88 -3.82
CA ALA A 50 1.15 -7.75 -4.47
C ALA A 50 2.28 -8.16 -3.52
N ALA A 51 3.17 -9.03 -3.98
CA ALA A 51 4.39 -9.39 -3.29
C ALA A 51 5.62 -8.96 -4.09
N GLY A 52 6.70 -8.59 -3.40
CA GLY A 52 8.03 -8.40 -3.94
C GLY A 52 8.11 -7.58 -5.23
N LEU A 53 8.70 -8.18 -6.26
CA LEU A 53 8.94 -7.52 -7.55
C LEU A 53 7.66 -7.07 -8.25
N GLU A 54 6.61 -7.88 -8.22
CA GLU A 54 5.30 -7.50 -8.80
C GLU A 54 4.78 -6.21 -8.15
N GLY A 55 4.94 -6.07 -6.83
CA GLY A 55 4.58 -4.83 -6.12
C GLY A 55 5.34 -3.62 -6.65
N PHE A 56 6.62 -3.77 -6.94
CA PHE A 56 7.43 -2.69 -7.50
C PHE A 56 7.01 -2.35 -8.95
N GLU A 57 6.72 -3.35 -9.76
CA GLU A 57 6.21 -3.16 -11.13
C GLU A 57 4.88 -2.41 -11.12
N LEU A 58 3.96 -2.77 -10.22
CA LEU A 58 2.69 -2.07 -10.04
C LEU A 58 2.87 -0.63 -9.54
N LEU A 59 3.80 -0.40 -8.62
CA LEU A 59 4.13 0.96 -8.19
C LEU A 59 4.58 1.83 -9.36
N THR A 60 5.43 1.30 -10.20
CA THR A 60 5.93 2.03 -11.38
C THR A 60 4.81 2.32 -12.39
N ALA A 61 3.95 1.33 -12.65
CA ALA A 61 2.86 1.47 -13.60
C ALA A 61 1.74 2.42 -13.10
N LEU A 62 1.49 2.46 -11.80
CA LEU A 62 0.36 3.16 -11.19
C LEU A 62 0.78 4.42 -10.40
N ALA A 63 2.02 4.86 -10.53
CA ALA A 63 2.63 5.88 -9.68
C ALA A 63 1.78 7.15 -9.51
N ASP A 64 1.15 7.62 -10.59
CA ASP A 64 0.36 8.86 -10.57
C ASP A 64 -0.94 8.74 -9.75
N ARG A 65 -1.37 7.52 -9.49
CA ARG A 65 -2.58 7.21 -8.71
C ARG A 65 -2.29 6.68 -7.31
N VAL A 66 -1.03 6.31 -7.02
CA VAL A 66 -0.66 5.76 -5.71
C VAL A 66 -0.50 6.90 -4.71
N ALA A 67 -1.38 6.91 -3.72
CA ALA A 67 -1.37 7.88 -2.62
C ALA A 67 -0.44 7.45 -1.48
N LEU A 68 -0.25 6.15 -1.29
CA LEU A 68 0.53 5.58 -0.20
C LEU A 68 1.01 4.17 -0.55
N VAL A 69 2.20 3.82 -0.11
CA VAL A 69 2.72 2.44 -0.11
C VAL A 69 2.75 1.92 1.32
N ILE A 70 2.22 0.73 1.54
CA ILE A 70 2.42 -0.05 2.77
C ILE A 70 3.34 -1.21 2.40
N LEU A 71 4.49 -1.28 3.03
CA LEU A 71 5.60 -2.15 2.64
C LEU A 71 6.03 -3.06 3.78
N ASP A 72 5.94 -4.38 3.58
CA ASP A 72 6.55 -5.37 4.46
C ASP A 72 8.06 -5.44 4.24
N LEU A 73 8.84 -5.46 5.33
CA LEU A 73 10.29 -5.63 5.23
C LEU A 73 10.71 -7.06 4.94
N SER A 74 9.99 -8.03 5.48
CA SER A 74 10.35 -9.45 5.41
C SER A 74 9.64 -10.16 4.28
N MET A 75 10.17 -10.06 3.07
CA MET A 75 9.65 -10.73 1.89
C MET A 75 10.70 -11.61 1.23
N HIS A 76 10.26 -12.68 0.56
CA HIS A 76 11.12 -13.51 -0.29
C HIS A 76 11.43 -12.80 -1.62
N GLY A 77 12.63 -13.00 -2.14
CA GLY A 77 13.07 -12.38 -3.38
C GLY A 77 13.40 -10.90 -3.17
N LEU A 78 12.60 -9.98 -3.72
CA LEU A 78 12.77 -8.55 -3.49
C LEU A 78 12.26 -8.18 -2.09
N ASP A 79 13.16 -8.00 -1.12
CA ASP A 79 12.81 -7.59 0.24
C ASP A 79 12.44 -6.09 0.32
N GLY A 80 11.91 -5.70 1.47
CA GLY A 80 11.44 -4.33 1.69
C GLY A 80 12.55 -3.29 1.65
N PHE A 81 13.77 -3.62 2.06
CA PHE A 81 14.91 -2.70 1.97
C PHE A 81 15.28 -2.40 0.52
N ARG A 82 15.40 -3.46 -0.29
CA ARG A 82 15.71 -3.31 -1.71
C ARG A 82 14.58 -2.61 -2.47
N PHE A 83 13.34 -2.95 -2.16
CA PHE A 83 12.17 -2.25 -2.71
C PHE A 83 12.26 -0.74 -2.44
N ARG A 84 12.57 -0.37 -1.20
CA ARG A 84 12.67 1.04 -0.81
C ARG A 84 13.85 1.74 -1.48
N ASP A 85 14.99 1.08 -1.61
CA ASP A 85 16.14 1.62 -2.34
C ASP A 85 15.78 1.92 -3.81
N LEU A 86 15.11 0.98 -4.49
CA LEU A 86 14.66 1.16 -5.87
C LEU A 86 13.62 2.27 -6.01
N GLN A 87 12.66 2.34 -5.08
CA GLN A 87 11.65 3.41 -5.06
C GLN A 87 12.31 4.78 -4.94
N ARG A 88 13.23 4.93 -4.01
CA ARG A 88 13.90 6.22 -3.75
C ARG A 88 14.86 6.64 -4.84
N ALA A 89 15.40 5.70 -5.61
CA ALA A 89 16.28 5.97 -6.74
C ALA A 89 15.54 6.56 -7.96
N GLN A 90 14.21 6.45 -8.01
CA GLN A 90 13.41 6.98 -9.12
C GLN A 90 12.67 8.26 -8.67
N PRO A 91 12.94 9.43 -9.28
CA PRO A 91 12.32 10.70 -8.85
C PRO A 91 10.79 10.66 -8.84
N ARG A 92 10.18 9.96 -9.79
CA ARG A 92 8.72 9.82 -9.88
C ARG A 92 8.11 9.03 -8.73
N LEU A 93 8.88 8.13 -8.10
CA LEU A 93 8.44 7.26 -7.02
C LEU A 93 8.90 7.71 -5.65
N ALA A 94 9.98 8.48 -5.59
CA ALA A 94 10.69 8.82 -4.36
C ALA A 94 9.82 9.53 -3.32
N ASP A 95 8.92 10.39 -3.79
CA ASP A 95 8.05 11.22 -2.93
C ASP A 95 6.73 10.55 -2.56
N ILE A 96 6.48 9.32 -3.03
CA ILE A 96 5.29 8.58 -2.62
C ILE A 96 5.44 8.16 -1.15
N PRO A 97 4.53 8.57 -0.26
CA PRO A 97 4.61 8.22 1.15
C PRO A 97 4.65 6.71 1.35
N THR A 98 5.42 6.26 2.33
CA THR A 98 5.59 4.84 2.61
C THR A 98 5.49 4.59 4.11
N ILE A 99 4.63 3.63 4.48
CA ILE A 99 4.55 3.05 5.81
C ILE A 99 5.23 1.69 5.73
N VAL A 100 6.21 1.45 6.61
CA VAL A 100 6.90 0.18 6.71
C VAL A 100 6.27 -0.67 7.80
N MET A 101 5.98 -1.93 7.49
CA MET A 101 5.51 -2.93 8.44
C MET A 101 6.59 -3.98 8.69
N SER A 102 6.78 -4.37 9.93
CA SER A 102 7.80 -5.35 10.31
C SER A 102 7.32 -6.25 11.45
N GLY A 103 7.65 -7.55 11.38
CA GLY A 103 7.41 -8.50 12.46
C GLY A 103 8.45 -8.42 13.59
N ARG A 104 9.44 -7.55 13.46
CA ARG A 104 10.45 -7.25 14.47
C ARG A 104 10.68 -5.75 14.61
N PRO A 105 11.28 -5.28 15.70
CA PRO A 105 11.67 -3.87 15.81
C PRO A 105 12.61 -3.46 14.67
N VAL A 106 12.35 -2.28 14.12
CA VAL A 106 13.21 -1.66 13.10
C VAL A 106 14.26 -0.84 13.81
N LEU A 107 15.53 -1.15 13.56
CA LEU A 107 16.65 -0.48 14.19
C LEU A 107 16.82 0.95 13.68
N GLN A 108 17.46 1.82 14.46
CA GLN A 108 17.62 3.22 14.08
C GLN A 108 18.41 3.40 12.77
N GLU A 109 19.49 2.64 12.57
CA GLU A 109 20.25 2.64 11.31
C GLU A 109 19.43 2.13 10.13
N GLU A 110 18.51 1.18 10.34
CA GLU A 110 17.59 0.72 9.32
C GLU A 110 16.57 1.82 8.94
N LYS A 111 16.05 2.55 9.93
CA LYS A 111 15.18 3.70 9.70
C LYS A 111 15.86 4.80 8.90
N VAL A 112 17.14 5.06 9.16
CA VAL A 112 17.94 6.01 8.37
C VAL A 112 18.05 5.58 6.92
N ARG A 113 18.21 4.29 6.64
CA ARG A 113 18.23 3.74 5.29
C ARG A 113 16.86 3.81 4.62
N LEU A 114 15.81 3.38 5.33
CA LEU A 114 14.45 3.25 4.80
C LEU A 114 13.80 4.61 4.55
N ARG A 115 13.99 5.58 5.44
CA ARG A 115 13.33 6.90 5.39
C ARG A 115 11.85 6.80 5.09
N ALA A 116 11.16 5.91 5.80
CA ALA A 116 9.71 5.78 5.70
C ALA A 116 9.01 6.87 6.54
N ASN A 117 7.76 7.14 6.22
CA ASN A 117 6.95 8.09 6.97
C ASN A 117 6.56 7.53 8.33
N GLU A 118 6.31 6.23 8.41
CA GLU A 118 5.97 5.52 9.64
C GLU A 118 6.47 4.07 9.64
N TYR A 119 6.56 3.52 10.83
CA TYR A 119 6.97 2.14 11.09
C TYR A 119 5.96 1.47 12.00
N VAL A 120 5.37 0.38 11.54
CA VAL A 120 4.31 -0.35 12.24
C VAL A 120 4.80 -1.75 12.56
N TRP A 121 4.62 -2.17 13.81
CA TRP A 121 4.92 -3.51 14.25
C TRP A 121 3.75 -4.44 13.94
N LYS A 122 4.01 -5.57 13.30
CA LYS A 122 3.02 -6.61 13.05
C LYS A 122 2.71 -7.41 14.33
N PRO A 123 1.45 -7.77 14.58
CA PRO A 123 0.25 -7.45 13.80
C PRO A 123 -0.19 -6.00 14.01
N ALA A 124 -0.46 -5.29 12.93
CA ALA A 124 -0.94 -3.91 13.01
C ALA A 124 -2.34 -3.84 13.62
N ARG A 125 -2.56 -2.86 14.48
CA ARG A 125 -3.91 -2.55 14.97
C ARG A 125 -4.70 -1.86 13.86
N ILE A 126 -5.91 -2.32 13.60
CA ILE A 126 -6.75 -1.79 12.53
C ILE A 126 -6.98 -0.29 12.68
N ALA A 127 -7.31 0.17 13.89
CA ALA A 127 -7.55 1.59 14.15
C ALA A 127 -6.29 2.45 13.94
N GLU A 128 -5.12 1.96 14.34
CA GLU A 128 -3.84 2.62 14.11
C GLU A 128 -3.55 2.73 12.61
N LEU A 129 -3.69 1.64 11.87
CA LEU A 129 -3.42 1.62 10.44
C LEU A 129 -4.37 2.53 9.66
N ARG A 130 -5.66 2.56 10.01
CA ARG A 130 -6.63 3.50 9.44
C ARG A 130 -6.21 4.96 9.64
N ALA A 131 -5.78 5.30 10.85
CA ALA A 131 -5.32 6.65 11.16
C ALA A 131 -4.06 7.02 10.35
N LEU A 132 -3.09 6.12 10.26
CA LEU A 132 -1.86 6.33 9.51
C LEU A 132 -2.09 6.46 8.00
N ILE A 133 -2.98 5.66 7.42
CA ILE A 133 -3.36 5.80 6.01
C ILE A 133 -3.95 7.18 5.76
N SER A 134 -4.90 7.62 6.59
CA SER A 134 -5.54 8.93 6.44
C SER A 134 -4.58 10.09 6.63
N GLU A 135 -3.60 9.93 7.53
CA GLU A 135 -2.61 10.99 7.84
C GLU A 135 -1.55 11.13 6.74
N HIS A 136 -1.05 10.01 6.22
CA HIS A 136 0.13 10.01 5.35
C HIS A 136 -0.17 9.91 3.86
N ALA A 137 -1.35 9.44 3.46
CA ALA A 137 -1.70 9.35 2.05
C ALA A 137 -1.67 10.74 1.40
N ARG A 138 -0.90 10.88 0.32
CA ARG A 138 -0.82 12.15 -0.42
C ARG A 138 -2.09 12.38 -1.24
N PRO A 139 -2.46 13.64 -1.48
CA PRO A 139 -3.54 13.94 -2.41
C PRO A 139 -3.17 13.51 -3.84
N ILE A 140 -4.14 12.99 -4.55
CA ILE A 140 -4.02 12.67 -5.97
C ILE A 140 -4.93 13.64 -6.74
N PRO A 141 -4.43 14.35 -7.75
CA PRO A 141 -5.25 15.23 -8.56
C PRO A 141 -6.48 14.51 -9.12
N ASP A 142 -7.63 15.16 -9.02
CA ASP A 142 -8.93 14.66 -9.52
C ASP A 142 -9.41 13.32 -8.92
N ALA A 143 -8.79 12.88 -7.83
CA ALA A 143 -9.20 11.67 -7.13
C ALA A 143 -9.33 11.92 -5.62
N HIS A 144 -10.40 11.44 -5.02
CA HIS A 144 -10.65 11.57 -3.59
C HIS A 144 -11.01 10.23 -2.97
N PRO A 145 -10.62 10.00 -1.71
CA PRO A 145 -11.09 8.83 -0.98
C PRO A 145 -12.62 8.78 -0.97
N ARG A 146 -13.17 7.59 -1.21
CA ARG A 146 -14.62 7.40 -1.17
C ARG A 146 -15.16 7.69 0.22
N ARG A 147 -16.30 8.35 0.29
CA ARG A 147 -17.01 8.49 1.55
C ARG A 147 -17.49 7.10 1.98
N VAL A 148 -16.94 6.62 3.07
CA VAL A 148 -17.40 5.37 3.68
C VAL A 148 -18.50 5.74 4.65
N ALA A 149 -19.67 5.12 4.51
CA ALA A 149 -20.76 5.29 5.46
C ALA A 149 -20.27 4.88 6.85
N GLN A 150 -20.27 5.80 7.78
CA GLN A 150 -20.05 5.46 9.18
C GLN A 150 -21.25 4.63 9.61
N SER A 151 -21.03 3.33 9.77
CA SER A 151 -22.02 2.51 10.48
C SER A 151 -22.07 3.04 11.92
N ALA A 152 -23.22 3.57 12.23
CA ALA A 152 -23.51 4.01 13.58
C ALA A 152 -23.47 2.83 14.57
#